data_7af1e7624d6ef562656827ac84b112a8
#
_entry.id   7af1e7624d6ef562656827ac84b112a8
#
_cell.length_a   1.000
_cell.length_b   1.000
_cell.length_c   1.000
_cell.angle_alpha   90.00
_cell.angle_beta   90.00
_cell.angle_gamma   90.00
#
_symmetry.space_group_name_H-M   'P 1'
#
loop_
_entity.id
_entity.type
_entity.pdbx_description
1 polymer ?
#
loop_
_entity_poly.entity_id
_entity_poly.type
_entity_poly.pdbx_seq_one_letter_code
_entity_poly.pdbx_strand_id
1 'polypeptide(L)'
;MNDVLEQLARTLEQRKGADPASSYVASLHHKGLNKILEKVGEEATEVILAAKDARDGSGREALVGEVADLWFHCMVMLSHLGVEHGAVIDCLEDRFGQSGIAEKAGRSSGASS
;
A
#
# COMPACT_ATOMS: atom_id res chain seq x y z
N MET A 1 -17.33 -2.83 10.54
CA MET A 1 -16.32 -2.19 9.71
C MET A 1 -14.93 -2.69 10.06
N ASN A 2 -14.21 -3.07 9.06
CA ASN A 2 -12.89 -3.62 9.28
C ASN A 2 -11.87 -2.49 9.36
N ASP A 3 -11.17 -2.40 10.47
CA ASP A 3 -10.19 -1.33 10.70
C ASP A 3 -8.76 -1.85 10.71
N VAL A 4 -8.49 -2.90 9.95
CA VAL A 4 -7.16 -3.51 9.90
C VAL A 4 -6.09 -2.51 9.45
N LEU A 5 -6.41 -1.65 8.48
CA LEU A 5 -5.42 -0.67 8.02
C LEU A 5 -5.10 0.35 9.11
N GLU A 6 -6.10 0.75 9.92
CA GLU A 6 -5.87 1.61 11.06
C GLU A 6 -4.94 0.95 12.07
N GLN A 7 -5.22 -0.32 12.39
CA GLN A 7 -4.40 -1.06 13.34
C GLN A 7 -2.98 -1.23 12.80
N LEU A 8 -2.85 -1.52 11.53
CA LEU A 8 -1.54 -1.66 10.90
C LEU A 8 -0.78 -0.34 10.98
N ALA A 9 -1.45 0.77 10.66
CA ALA A 9 -0.81 2.09 10.70
C ALA A 9 -0.27 2.37 12.10
N ARG A 10 -1.06 2.08 13.14
CA ARG A 10 -0.61 2.31 14.52
C ARG A 10 0.58 1.42 14.88
N THR A 11 0.52 0.16 14.46
CA THR A 11 1.61 -0.77 14.72
C THR A 11 2.90 -0.30 14.04
N LEU A 12 2.80 0.16 12.80
CA LEU A 12 3.98 0.64 12.07
C LEU A 12 4.59 1.84 12.76
N GLU A 13 3.76 2.78 13.25
CA GLU A 13 4.29 3.93 13.97
C GLU A 13 5.00 3.52 15.27
N GLN A 14 4.43 2.57 15.98
CA GLN A 14 5.04 2.07 17.21
C GLN A 14 6.39 1.40 16.94
N ARG A 15 6.50 0.70 15.82
CA ARG A 15 7.69 -0.06 15.50
C ARG A 15 8.82 0.78 14.93
N LYS A 16 8.55 2.03 14.54
CA LYS A 16 9.60 2.91 14.02
C LYS A 16 10.78 3.03 14.95
N GLY A 17 10.51 3.13 16.25
CA GLY A 17 11.56 3.31 17.25
C GLY A 17 12.07 2.01 17.86
N ALA A 18 11.63 0.87 17.35
CA ALA A 18 12.07 -0.41 17.88
C ALA A 18 13.49 -0.73 17.44
N ASP A 19 14.06 -1.79 18.01
CA ASP A 19 15.41 -2.22 17.67
C ASP A 19 15.43 -2.81 16.25
N PRO A 20 16.22 -2.22 15.34
CA PRO A 20 16.29 -2.74 13.97
C PRO A 20 16.76 -4.20 13.90
N ALA A 21 17.47 -4.67 14.91
CA ALA A 21 17.95 -6.05 14.92
C ALA A 21 16.83 -7.05 15.18
N SER A 22 15.72 -6.60 15.78
CA SER A 22 14.63 -7.51 16.15
C SER A 22 13.29 -7.13 15.49
N SER A 23 13.24 -6.06 14.72
CA SER A 23 12.01 -5.61 14.07
C SER A 23 12.27 -5.31 12.61
N TYR A 24 11.56 -6.02 11.73
CA TYR A 24 11.66 -5.79 10.29
C TYR A 24 11.26 -4.35 9.95
N VAL A 25 10.17 -3.86 10.54
CA VAL A 25 9.70 -2.49 10.29
C VAL A 25 10.77 -1.49 10.68
N ALA A 26 11.32 -1.64 11.90
CA ALA A 26 12.38 -0.75 12.36
C ALA A 26 13.58 -0.80 11.43
N SER A 27 13.93 -2.00 10.93
CA SER A 27 15.08 -2.12 10.03
C SER A 27 14.83 -1.40 8.71
N LEU A 28 13.60 -1.43 8.21
CA LEU A 28 13.26 -0.71 6.98
C LEU A 28 13.41 0.80 7.17
N HIS A 29 12.87 1.33 8.28
CA HIS A 29 13.02 2.76 8.56
C HIS A 29 14.48 3.13 8.75
N HIS A 30 15.24 2.28 9.41
CA HIS A 30 16.66 2.53 9.65
C HIS A 30 17.44 2.56 8.32
N LYS A 31 17.13 1.66 7.40
CA LYS A 31 17.81 1.60 6.11
C LYS A 31 17.42 2.76 5.20
N GLY A 32 16.22 3.31 5.40
CA GLY A 32 15.81 4.53 4.73
C GLY A 32 14.89 4.32 3.55
N LEU A 33 14.49 5.46 2.97
CA LEU A 33 13.47 5.51 1.95
C LEU A 33 13.81 4.66 0.72
N ASN A 34 15.05 4.72 0.26
CA ASN A 34 15.40 3.98 -0.96
C ASN A 34 15.19 2.48 -0.79
N LYS A 35 15.49 1.94 0.39
CA LYS A 35 15.27 0.53 0.64
C LYS A 35 13.78 0.21 0.69
N ILE A 36 12.99 1.09 1.30
CA ILE A 36 11.55 0.91 1.35
C ILE A 36 10.97 0.91 -0.06
N LEU A 37 11.41 1.86 -0.91
CA LEU A 37 10.93 1.94 -2.29
C LEU A 37 11.34 0.72 -3.10
N GLU A 38 12.53 0.20 -2.85
CA GLU A 38 12.99 -1.03 -3.49
C GLU A 38 12.01 -2.17 -3.16
N LYS A 39 11.59 -2.26 -1.90
CA LYS A 39 10.64 -3.29 -1.49
C LYS A 39 9.28 -3.11 -2.16
N VAL A 40 8.80 -1.87 -2.25
CA VAL A 40 7.53 -1.61 -2.94
C VAL A 40 7.61 -2.10 -4.39
N GLY A 41 8.71 -1.79 -5.07
CA GLY A 41 8.89 -2.24 -6.46
C GLY A 41 8.95 -3.75 -6.58
N GLU A 42 9.68 -4.41 -5.68
CA GLU A 42 9.78 -5.86 -5.68
C GLU A 42 8.41 -6.50 -5.47
N GLU A 43 7.66 -6.02 -4.49
CA GLU A 43 6.35 -6.61 -4.18
C GLU A 43 5.36 -6.37 -5.31
N ALA A 44 5.43 -5.21 -5.98
CA ALA A 44 4.58 -4.95 -7.13
C ALA A 44 4.86 -5.96 -8.25
N THR A 45 6.12 -6.25 -8.49
CA THR A 45 6.51 -7.24 -9.49
C THR A 45 5.99 -8.63 -9.11
N GLU A 46 6.12 -9.00 -7.83
CA GLU A 46 5.62 -10.29 -7.35
C GLU A 46 4.11 -10.42 -7.55
N VAL A 47 3.37 -9.32 -7.33
CA VAL A 47 1.93 -9.31 -7.56
C VAL A 47 1.63 -9.59 -9.03
N ILE A 48 2.37 -8.95 -9.94
CA ILE A 48 2.15 -9.14 -11.37
C ILE A 48 2.37 -10.62 -11.75
N LEU A 49 3.45 -11.19 -11.25
CA LEU A 49 3.77 -12.58 -11.56
C LEU A 49 2.72 -13.52 -10.98
N ALA A 50 2.32 -13.28 -9.73
CA ALA A 50 1.31 -14.12 -9.09
C ALA A 50 -0.04 -14.01 -9.79
N ALA A 51 -0.39 -12.82 -10.26
CA ALA A 51 -1.64 -12.61 -10.98
C ALA A 51 -1.66 -13.37 -12.29
N LYS A 52 -0.54 -13.36 -13.01
CA LYS A 52 -0.43 -14.11 -14.27
C LYS A 52 -0.61 -15.60 -14.02
N ASP A 53 -0.01 -16.11 -12.95
CA ASP A 53 -0.13 -17.52 -12.61
C ASP A 53 -1.53 -17.89 -12.14
N ALA A 54 -2.29 -16.93 -11.63
CA ALA A 54 -3.62 -17.20 -11.07
C ALA A 54 -4.75 -17.04 -12.09
N ARG A 55 -4.44 -16.73 -13.35
CA ARG A 55 -5.47 -16.39 -14.33
C ARG A 55 -6.41 -17.54 -14.65
N ASP A 56 -5.98 -18.79 -14.40
CA ASP A 56 -6.80 -19.96 -14.64
C ASP A 56 -7.60 -20.40 -13.40
N GLY A 57 -7.56 -19.60 -12.34
CA GLY A 57 -8.28 -19.89 -11.11
C GLY A 57 -7.45 -20.59 -10.05
N SER A 58 -6.23 -21.02 -10.38
CA SER A 58 -5.33 -21.59 -9.38
C SER A 58 -4.44 -20.48 -8.82
N GLY A 59 -3.70 -20.78 -7.76
CA GLY A 59 -2.72 -19.81 -7.22
C GLY A 59 -3.33 -18.61 -6.53
N ARG A 60 -4.58 -18.67 -6.12
CA ARG A 60 -5.24 -17.55 -5.48
C ARG A 60 -4.61 -17.15 -4.15
N GLU A 61 -4.20 -18.15 -3.36
CA GLU A 61 -3.59 -17.87 -2.07
C GLU A 61 -2.27 -17.11 -2.22
N ALA A 62 -1.47 -17.52 -3.22
CA ALA A 62 -0.22 -16.85 -3.49
C ALA A 62 -0.46 -15.39 -3.89
N LEU A 63 -1.46 -15.16 -4.76
CA LEU A 63 -1.79 -13.81 -5.18
C LEU A 63 -2.22 -12.94 -3.99
N VAL A 64 -3.10 -13.48 -3.13
CA VAL A 64 -3.55 -12.75 -1.95
C VAL A 64 -2.36 -12.38 -1.07
N GLY A 65 -1.43 -13.32 -0.87
CA GLY A 65 -0.24 -13.07 -0.06
C GLY A 65 0.63 -11.98 -0.64
N GLU A 66 0.82 -11.99 -1.97
CA GLU A 66 1.66 -10.96 -2.60
C GLU A 66 1.00 -9.57 -2.55
N VAL A 67 -0.32 -9.52 -2.72
CA VAL A 67 -1.02 -8.24 -2.58
C VAL A 67 -0.91 -7.72 -1.15
N ALA A 68 -1.04 -8.60 -0.17
CA ALA A 68 -0.88 -8.21 1.23
C ALA A 68 0.52 -7.66 1.48
N ASP A 69 1.54 -8.29 0.92
CA ASP A 69 2.93 -7.81 1.05
C ASP A 69 3.10 -6.44 0.42
N LEU A 70 2.49 -6.23 -0.74
CA LEU A 70 2.56 -4.93 -1.40
C LEU A 70 1.88 -3.85 -0.56
N TRP A 71 0.69 -4.13 -0.06
CA TRP A 71 -0.03 -3.17 0.78
C TRP A 71 0.76 -2.86 2.04
N PHE A 72 1.36 -3.89 2.65
CA PHE A 72 2.18 -3.71 3.84
C PHE A 72 3.33 -2.73 3.57
N HIS A 73 4.07 -2.94 2.50
CA HIS A 73 5.22 -2.09 2.20
C HIS A 73 4.80 -0.69 1.77
N CYS A 74 3.64 -0.55 1.11
CA CYS A 74 3.09 0.77 0.83
C CYS A 74 2.75 1.50 2.12
N MET A 75 2.21 0.78 3.11
CA MET A 75 1.91 1.38 4.41
C MET A 75 3.19 1.81 5.13
N VAL A 76 4.25 1.01 5.03
CA VAL A 76 5.54 1.40 5.60
C VAL A 76 6.05 2.67 4.92
N MET A 77 5.95 2.74 3.61
CA MET A 77 6.36 3.92 2.85
C MET A 77 5.62 5.16 3.32
N LEU A 78 4.30 5.07 3.43
CA LEU A 78 3.50 6.20 3.88
C LEU A 78 3.91 6.63 5.28
N SER A 79 4.08 5.66 6.18
CA SER A 79 4.50 5.95 7.54
C SER A 79 5.85 6.65 7.57
N HIS A 80 6.80 6.18 6.76
CA HIS A 80 8.13 6.77 6.70
C HIS A 80 8.09 8.22 6.23
N LEU A 81 7.21 8.52 5.30
CA LEU A 81 7.08 9.86 4.73
C LEU A 81 6.13 10.76 5.51
N GLY A 82 5.53 10.25 6.58
CA GLY A 82 4.60 11.03 7.39
C GLY A 82 3.28 11.30 6.70
N VAL A 83 2.89 10.44 5.76
CA VAL A 83 1.61 10.56 5.07
C VAL A 83 0.64 9.57 5.67
N GLU A 84 -0.54 10.05 6.08
CA GLU A 84 -1.52 9.18 6.71
C GLU A 84 -2.24 8.34 5.67
N HIS A 85 -2.42 7.06 5.97
CA HIS A 85 -3.12 6.18 5.04
C HIS A 85 -4.55 6.63 4.79
N GLY A 86 -5.14 7.35 5.77
CA GLY A 86 -6.49 7.90 5.60
C GLY A 86 -6.60 8.82 4.40
N ALA A 87 -5.52 9.52 4.04
CA ALA A 87 -5.53 10.37 2.87
C ALA A 87 -5.73 9.56 1.59
N VAL A 88 -5.17 8.34 1.54
CA VAL A 88 -5.37 7.45 0.40
C VAL A 88 -6.82 6.98 0.35
N ILE A 89 -7.37 6.62 1.51
CA ILE A 89 -8.77 6.19 1.61
C ILE A 89 -9.69 7.32 1.14
N ASP A 90 -9.44 8.55 1.61
CA ASP A 90 -10.23 9.70 1.22
C ASP A 90 -10.18 9.94 -0.29
N CYS A 91 -9.01 9.77 -0.86
CA CYS A 91 -8.83 9.92 -2.30
C CYS A 91 -9.67 8.89 -3.07
N LEU A 92 -9.69 7.65 -2.58
CA LEU A 92 -10.50 6.60 -3.18
C LEU A 92 -11.99 6.89 -3.02
N GLU A 93 -12.40 7.36 -1.84
CA GLU A 93 -13.80 7.69 -1.60
C GLU A 93 -14.28 8.80 -2.52
N ASP A 94 -13.45 9.79 -2.75
CA ASP A 94 -13.78 10.86 -3.69
C ASP A 94 -14.08 10.31 -5.09
N ARG A 95 -13.31 9.31 -5.49
CA ARG A 95 -13.50 8.71 -6.81
C ARG A 95 -14.73 7.82 -6.88
N PHE A 96 -15.02 7.12 -5.80
CA PHE A 96 -16.23 6.31 -5.71
C PHE A 96 -17.48 7.14 -5.62
N GLY A 97 -17.44 8.26 -4.92
CA GLY A 97 -18.60 9.07 -4.62
C GLY A 97 -19.20 9.73 -5.84
N GLN A 98 -18.53 9.66 -7.00
CA GLN A 98 -18.99 10.28 -8.22
C GLN A 98 -19.31 9.20 -9.24
N SER A 99 -20.29 9.47 -10.10
CA SER A 99 -20.58 8.57 -11.20
C SER A 99 -19.35 8.56 -12.13
N GLY A 100 -19.16 7.46 -12.85
CA GLY A 100 -18.04 7.35 -13.76
C GLY A 100 -17.99 8.48 -14.78
N ILE A 101 -19.13 8.93 -15.26
CA ILE A 101 -19.22 10.03 -16.22
C ILE A 101 -18.80 11.34 -15.57
N ALA A 102 -19.34 11.63 -14.40
CA ALA A 102 -19.01 12.85 -13.69
C ALA A 102 -17.54 12.89 -13.31
N GLU A 103 -16.99 11.76 -12.90
CA GLU A 103 -15.59 11.66 -12.54
C GLU A 103 -14.70 11.94 -13.74
N LYS A 104 -15.01 11.36 -14.89
CA LYS A 104 -14.25 11.60 -16.11
C LYS A 104 -14.29 13.06 -16.52
N ALA A 105 -15.47 13.68 -16.44
CA ALA A 105 -15.62 15.09 -16.77
C ALA A 105 -14.77 15.95 -15.84
N GLY A 106 -14.78 15.63 -14.55
CA GLY A 106 -13.99 16.35 -13.58
C GLY A 106 -12.50 16.25 -13.86
N ARG A 107 -12.03 15.07 -14.21
CA ARG A 107 -10.62 14.90 -14.52
C ARG A 107 -10.18 15.58 -15.80
N SER A 108 -11.06 15.55 -16.82
CA SER A 108 -10.70 16.16 -18.09
C SER A 108 -10.80 17.67 -18.04
N SER A 109 -11.49 18.25 -17.06
CA SER A 109 -11.54 19.71 -16.96
C SER A 109 -10.39 20.28 -16.16
N GLY A 110 -9.32 19.55 -16.06
CA GLY A 110 -8.09 20.12 -15.57
C GLY A 110 -7.63 19.61 -14.25
N ALA A 111 -8.42 18.89 -13.57
CA ALA A 111 -7.95 18.30 -12.34
C ALA A 111 -7.05 17.15 -12.71
N SER A 112 -5.83 17.32 -12.52
CA SER A 112 -4.93 16.20 -12.68
C SER A 112 -5.08 15.35 -11.45
N SER A 113 -5.28 14.18 -11.55
CA SER A 113 -5.44 13.35 -10.35
C SER A 113 -4.27 12.46 -10.07
#